data_e6e22b1b120b91f60aa61e67813a7f73
#
_entry.id   e6e22b1b120b91f60aa61e67813a7f73
#
_cell.length_a   1.000
_cell.length_b   1.000
_cell.length_c   1.000
_cell.angle_alpha   90.00
_cell.angle_beta   90.00
_cell.angle_gamma   90.00
#
_symmetry.space_group_name_H-M   'P 1'
#
loop_
_entity.id
_entity.type
_entity.pdbx_description
1 polymer ?
#
loop_
_entity_poly.entity_id
_entity_poly.type
_entity_poly.pdbx_seq_one_letter_code
_entity_poly.pdbx_strand_id
1 'polypeptide(L)'
;MNSDVVLLLGRKDEPTDAVEEYCGYLCEALGHRSVKGEIHRVRWKEHRWADAVEELRRVAVNWRGRWVFTQYTALAWSERGFPRRVLRILRVLREAGVRLGVVFHDVEPFAGTRAVDVLRRQVQLRVMRQMSRTADLAVFTVPLSVVSWLGSADNATFIPVGANLPQIRNDREPGGATEYNDAGEPTFARIAVYGITGGAAGGEECSTIARAVRFATERGAKLELHAFGRGAAERETELREKLNGDPVALRFDGLLSPDDVASAIRSADATLFVRGAISTRRGSAIAGIACGKPVVAYGGPDTAAPIAEAGVVLVDRNKPTELGEALLSVATDRGFREALSQRSARAQETFFSWRAIAGRYVEAMNLKT
;
A
#
# COMPACT_ATOMS: atom_id res chain seq x y z
N MET A 1 -2.10 -10.63 31.63
CA MET A 1 -0.91 -11.05 30.84
C MET A 1 -0.74 -9.99 29.77
N ASN A 2 0.38 -9.24 29.80
CA ASN A 2 0.67 -8.29 28.73
C ASN A 2 0.90 -9.05 27.43
N SER A 3 -0.04 -8.93 26.50
CA SER A 3 0.05 -9.56 25.18
C SER A 3 0.96 -8.70 24.30
N ASP A 4 2.25 -8.94 24.37
CA ASP A 4 3.24 -8.22 23.59
C ASP A 4 3.39 -8.86 22.21
N VAL A 5 3.48 -8.01 21.19
CA VAL A 5 3.67 -8.40 19.80
C VAL A 5 5.01 -7.86 19.31
N VAL A 6 5.78 -8.68 18.59
CA VAL A 6 7.02 -8.28 17.93
C VAL A 6 6.78 -8.27 16.41
N LEU A 7 7.06 -7.17 15.76
CA LEU A 7 7.05 -7.05 14.30
C LEU A 7 8.48 -7.15 13.79
N LEU A 8 8.80 -8.29 13.14
CA LEU A 8 10.15 -8.62 12.71
C LEU A 8 10.40 -8.19 11.28
N LEU A 9 11.33 -7.27 11.09
CA LEU A 9 11.73 -6.73 9.79
C LEU A 9 13.03 -7.37 9.29
N GLY A 10 13.17 -7.45 7.98
CA GLY A 10 14.43 -7.78 7.29
C GLY A 10 15.23 -6.53 6.93
N ARG A 11 15.84 -6.51 5.74
CA ARG A 11 16.58 -5.37 5.21
C ARG A 11 15.70 -4.12 5.11
N LYS A 12 16.26 -2.97 5.48
CA LYS A 12 15.63 -1.66 5.26
C LYS A 12 15.56 -1.34 3.77
N ASP A 13 14.44 -0.78 3.32
CA ASP A 13 14.30 -0.18 1.99
C ASP A 13 14.66 1.30 2.03
N GLU A 14 15.11 1.85 0.91
CA GLU A 14 15.51 3.24 0.82
C GLU A 14 14.89 3.92 -0.42
N PRO A 15 14.64 5.22 -0.37
CA PRO A 15 14.85 6.18 0.73
C PRO A 15 13.83 6.09 1.87
N THR A 16 12.72 5.35 1.69
CA THR A 16 11.67 5.13 2.69
C THR A 16 11.34 3.65 2.79
N ASP A 17 11.07 3.15 3.98
CA ASP A 17 10.67 1.76 4.22
C ASP A 17 9.17 1.70 4.58
N ALA A 18 8.33 1.51 3.57
CA ALA A 18 6.88 1.47 3.75
C ALA A 18 6.42 0.32 4.68
N VAL A 19 7.20 -0.76 4.81
CA VAL A 19 6.87 -1.86 5.73
C VAL A 19 7.23 -1.49 7.16
N GLU A 20 8.32 -0.75 7.39
CA GLU A 20 8.66 -0.21 8.71
C GLU A 20 7.63 0.82 9.17
N GLU A 21 7.22 1.73 8.28
CA GLU A 21 6.14 2.69 8.55
C GLU A 21 4.83 1.99 8.90
N TYR A 22 4.44 0.98 8.11
CA TYR A 22 3.28 0.12 8.41
C TYR A 22 3.38 -0.48 9.81
N CYS A 23 4.54 -1.03 10.18
CA CYS A 23 4.76 -1.60 11.50
C CYS A 23 4.64 -0.55 12.62
N GLY A 24 5.12 0.67 12.38
CA GLY A 24 4.99 1.79 13.32
C GLY A 24 3.52 2.11 13.63
N TYR A 25 2.72 2.34 12.58
CA TYR A 25 1.29 2.62 12.73
C TYR A 25 0.52 1.44 13.35
N LEU A 26 0.89 0.20 12.99
CA LEU A 26 0.28 -0.98 13.60
C LEU A 26 0.59 -1.09 15.10
N CYS A 27 1.84 -0.82 15.52
CA CYS A 27 2.23 -0.81 16.93
C CYS A 27 1.44 0.25 17.71
N GLU A 28 1.31 1.45 17.17
CA GLU A 28 0.52 2.52 17.77
C GLU A 28 -0.95 2.10 17.95
N ALA A 29 -1.56 1.58 16.89
CA ALA A 29 -2.97 1.15 16.91
C ALA A 29 -3.22 -0.06 17.84
N LEU A 30 -2.27 -0.99 17.94
CA LEU A 30 -2.32 -2.08 18.93
C LEU A 30 -2.22 -1.54 20.36
N GLY A 31 -1.38 -0.50 20.59
CA GLY A 31 -1.26 0.19 21.87
C GLY A 31 -2.60 0.75 22.36
N HIS A 32 -3.43 1.31 21.49
CA HIS A 32 -4.79 1.76 21.81
C HIS A 32 -5.75 0.61 22.20
N ARG A 33 -5.34 -0.64 21.98
CA ARG A 33 -6.05 -1.86 22.40
C ARG A 33 -5.32 -2.60 23.54
N SER A 34 -4.47 -1.91 24.28
CA SER A 34 -3.69 -2.47 25.39
C SER A 34 -2.75 -3.62 24.99
N VAL A 35 -2.37 -3.70 23.70
CA VAL A 35 -1.41 -4.66 23.17
C VAL A 35 -0.11 -3.91 22.86
N LYS A 36 0.96 -4.20 23.59
CA LYS A 36 2.25 -3.55 23.36
C LYS A 36 2.95 -4.16 22.14
N GLY A 37 3.18 -3.33 21.12
CA GLY A 37 3.96 -3.66 19.94
C GLY A 37 5.41 -3.21 20.05
N GLU A 38 6.34 -3.98 19.53
CA GLU A 38 7.73 -3.57 19.33
C GLU A 38 8.21 -3.98 17.94
N ILE A 39 9.11 -3.19 17.36
CA ILE A 39 9.71 -3.48 16.06
C ILE A 39 11.13 -3.97 16.28
N HIS A 40 11.48 -5.09 15.67
CA HIS A 40 12.84 -5.60 15.66
C HIS A 40 13.32 -5.87 14.24
N ARG A 41 14.57 -5.47 13.93
CA ARG A 41 15.16 -5.65 12.59
C ARG A 41 16.30 -6.65 12.62
N VAL A 42 16.23 -7.63 11.73
CA VAL A 42 17.33 -8.57 11.50
C VAL A 42 18.33 -7.94 10.53
N ARG A 43 19.49 -7.53 11.03
CA ARG A 43 20.50 -6.76 10.29
C ARG A 43 21.43 -7.63 9.45
N TRP A 44 20.85 -8.55 8.66
CA TRP A 44 21.60 -9.52 7.87
C TRP A 44 22.40 -8.91 6.69
N LYS A 45 22.11 -7.70 6.27
CA LYS A 45 22.84 -6.98 5.23
C LYS A 45 24.09 -6.27 5.80
N GLU A 46 23.97 -5.72 6.99
CA GLU A 46 25.03 -5.02 7.71
C GLU A 46 26.02 -6.00 8.33
N HIS A 47 25.55 -7.19 8.71
CA HIS A 47 26.33 -8.28 9.27
C HIS A 47 26.27 -9.51 8.38
N ARG A 48 27.18 -10.49 8.62
CA ARG A 48 27.02 -11.79 7.98
C ARG A 48 25.74 -12.47 8.45
N TRP A 49 25.11 -13.24 7.60
CA TRP A 49 23.88 -13.97 7.94
C TRP A 49 24.01 -14.85 9.21
N ALA A 50 25.18 -15.44 9.44
CA ALA A 50 25.41 -16.26 10.62
C ALA A 50 25.33 -15.41 11.89
N ASP A 51 25.95 -14.24 11.90
CA ASP A 51 26.01 -13.35 13.05
C ASP A 51 24.63 -12.74 13.34
N ALA A 52 23.88 -12.34 12.30
CA ALA A 52 22.52 -11.84 12.43
C ALA A 52 21.54 -12.90 12.97
N VAL A 53 21.72 -14.17 12.58
CA VAL A 53 20.91 -15.29 13.11
C VAL A 53 21.26 -15.58 14.57
N GLU A 54 22.54 -15.47 14.94
CA GLU A 54 22.97 -15.69 16.33
C GLU A 54 22.52 -14.56 17.26
N GLU A 55 22.55 -13.31 16.78
CA GLU A 55 21.96 -12.16 17.46
C GLU A 55 20.46 -12.37 17.69
N LEU A 56 19.72 -12.75 16.63
CA LEU A 56 18.30 -13.05 16.75
C LEU A 56 18.04 -14.17 17.77
N ARG A 57 18.85 -15.24 17.77
CA ARG A 57 18.68 -16.34 18.74
C ARG A 57 18.79 -15.85 20.18
N ARG A 58 19.75 -14.97 20.45
CA ARG A 58 19.94 -14.39 21.80
C ARG A 58 18.77 -13.53 22.25
N VAL A 59 18.20 -12.73 21.32
CA VAL A 59 17.08 -11.84 21.63
C VAL A 59 15.76 -12.60 21.72
N ALA A 60 15.52 -13.57 20.82
CA ALA A 60 14.26 -14.30 20.69
C ALA A 60 13.88 -15.10 21.95
N VAL A 61 14.85 -15.47 22.80
CA VAL A 61 14.58 -16.12 24.10
C VAL A 61 13.66 -15.26 24.97
N ASN A 62 13.77 -13.93 24.89
CA ASN A 62 12.94 -12.99 25.65
C ASN A 62 11.51 -12.86 25.09
N TRP A 63 11.25 -13.45 23.93
CA TRP A 63 9.94 -13.39 23.26
C TRP A 63 9.12 -14.66 23.43
N ARG A 64 9.57 -15.60 24.26
CA ARG A 64 8.87 -16.86 24.50
C ARG A 64 7.40 -16.64 24.84
N GLY A 65 6.50 -17.32 24.12
CA GLY A 65 5.04 -17.22 24.28
C GLY A 65 4.40 -15.95 23.67
N ARG A 66 5.20 -14.99 23.22
CA ARG A 66 4.71 -13.78 22.52
C ARG A 66 4.45 -14.07 21.05
N TRP A 67 3.62 -13.24 20.41
CA TRP A 67 3.48 -13.25 18.97
C TRP A 67 4.67 -12.53 18.31
N VAL A 68 5.28 -13.19 17.31
CA VAL A 68 6.35 -12.60 16.49
C VAL A 68 5.94 -12.68 15.01
N PHE A 69 5.61 -11.54 14.42
CA PHE A 69 5.20 -11.45 13.02
C PHE A 69 6.36 -11.10 12.10
N THR A 70 6.81 -12.06 11.30
CA THR A 70 7.82 -11.82 10.26
C THR A 70 7.16 -11.12 9.08
N GLN A 71 7.63 -9.90 8.78
CA GLN A 71 7.16 -9.13 7.63
C GLN A 71 7.83 -9.66 6.36
N TYR A 72 7.04 -10.19 5.44
CA TYR A 72 7.56 -10.82 4.23
C TYR A 72 7.38 -9.95 2.99
N THR A 73 8.51 -9.49 2.45
CA THR A 73 8.72 -9.20 1.03
C THR A 73 9.96 -9.98 0.58
N ALA A 74 10.01 -10.40 -0.67
CA ALA A 74 11.14 -11.23 -1.14
C ALA A 74 12.49 -10.50 -1.02
N LEU A 75 12.50 -9.18 -1.23
CA LEU A 75 13.71 -8.35 -1.19
C LEU A 75 14.13 -7.97 0.24
N ALA A 76 13.23 -7.97 1.22
CA ALA A 76 13.60 -7.77 2.61
C ALA A 76 14.50 -8.91 3.14
N TRP A 77 14.42 -10.11 2.55
CA TRP A 77 15.14 -11.30 2.99
C TRP A 77 16.17 -11.81 1.97
N SER A 78 16.35 -11.13 0.84
CA SER A 78 17.34 -11.49 -0.18
C SER A 78 17.56 -10.36 -1.17
N GLU A 79 18.81 -9.92 -1.38
CA GLU A 79 19.13 -8.88 -2.38
C GLU A 79 18.76 -9.26 -3.81
N ARG A 80 18.78 -10.55 -4.12
CA ARG A 80 18.52 -11.08 -5.47
C ARG A 80 17.15 -11.75 -5.61
N GLY A 81 16.26 -11.62 -4.60
CA GLY A 81 14.93 -12.21 -4.63
C GLY A 81 14.88 -13.73 -4.45
N PHE A 82 15.88 -14.36 -3.81
CA PHE A 82 15.93 -15.76 -3.44
C PHE A 82 15.87 -15.92 -1.90
N PRO A 83 14.73 -15.72 -1.24
CA PRO A 83 14.63 -15.49 0.20
C PRO A 83 14.70 -16.79 1.05
N ARG A 84 15.47 -17.82 0.64
CA ARG A 84 15.53 -19.12 1.33
C ARG A 84 15.95 -19.00 2.80
N ARG A 85 16.79 -17.99 3.10
CA ARG A 85 17.35 -17.82 4.45
C ARG A 85 16.33 -17.36 5.48
N VAL A 86 15.18 -16.81 5.06
CA VAL A 86 14.09 -16.47 5.99
C VAL A 86 13.55 -17.71 6.73
N LEU A 87 13.61 -18.89 6.11
CA LEU A 87 13.19 -20.13 6.74
C LEU A 87 14.06 -20.49 7.94
N ARG A 88 15.34 -20.07 7.97
CA ARG A 88 16.22 -20.21 9.13
C ARG A 88 15.78 -19.27 10.26
N ILE A 89 15.34 -18.05 9.93
CA ILE A 89 14.76 -17.11 10.89
C ILE A 89 13.54 -17.74 11.57
N LEU A 90 12.58 -18.27 10.79
CA LEU A 90 11.39 -18.91 11.33
C LEU A 90 11.72 -20.11 12.24
N ARG A 91 12.77 -20.88 11.89
CA ARG A 91 13.23 -21.99 12.74
C ARG A 91 13.74 -21.48 14.07
N VAL A 92 14.59 -20.45 14.10
CA VAL A 92 15.11 -19.84 15.32
C VAL A 92 13.99 -19.34 16.22
N LEU A 93 12.99 -18.67 15.64
CA LEU A 93 11.82 -18.18 16.37
C LEU A 93 11.02 -19.34 16.98
N ARG A 94 10.80 -20.41 16.22
CA ARG A 94 10.08 -21.60 16.71
C ARG A 94 10.87 -22.30 17.83
N GLU A 95 12.19 -22.44 17.72
CA GLU A 95 13.07 -22.97 18.74
C GLU A 95 13.02 -22.14 20.04
N ALA A 96 12.83 -20.81 19.91
CA ALA A 96 12.66 -19.90 21.04
C ALA A 96 11.29 -20.03 21.74
N GLY A 97 10.33 -20.75 21.13
CA GLY A 97 8.99 -20.98 21.70
C GLY A 97 8.05 -19.77 21.58
N VAL A 98 8.19 -18.97 20.53
CA VAL A 98 7.26 -17.86 20.21
C VAL A 98 6.00 -18.40 19.50
N ARG A 99 4.92 -17.61 19.50
CA ARG A 99 3.80 -17.78 18.57
C ARG A 99 4.20 -17.13 17.25
N LEU A 100 4.28 -17.93 16.20
CA LEU A 100 4.86 -17.51 14.93
C LEU A 100 3.81 -16.95 13.98
N GLY A 101 3.85 -15.64 13.72
CA GLY A 101 3.08 -14.97 12.68
C GLY A 101 3.93 -14.69 11.43
N VAL A 102 3.29 -14.66 10.27
CA VAL A 102 3.89 -14.16 9.02
C VAL A 102 2.91 -13.21 8.34
N VAL A 103 3.38 -12.02 7.96
CA VAL A 103 2.60 -11.06 7.16
C VAL A 103 3.16 -11.04 5.74
N PHE A 104 2.35 -11.43 4.77
CA PHE A 104 2.72 -11.46 3.36
C PHE A 104 2.34 -10.13 2.69
N HIS A 105 3.33 -9.23 2.53
CA HIS A 105 3.20 -8.02 1.71
C HIS A 105 3.42 -8.35 0.24
N ASP A 106 4.36 -9.26 -0.08
CA ASP A 106 4.44 -9.91 -1.37
C ASP A 106 3.60 -11.19 -1.33
N VAL A 107 2.45 -11.16 -1.99
CA VAL A 107 1.49 -12.29 -2.03
C VAL A 107 1.66 -13.14 -3.28
N GLU A 108 2.28 -12.60 -4.33
CA GLU A 108 2.62 -13.31 -5.55
C GLU A 108 4.13 -13.31 -5.78
N PRO A 109 4.67 -14.39 -6.35
CA PRO A 109 6.08 -14.46 -6.65
C PRO A 109 6.42 -13.57 -7.84
N PHE A 110 7.69 -13.20 -7.96
CA PHE A 110 8.20 -12.37 -9.04
C PHE A 110 7.85 -12.94 -10.43
N ALA A 111 7.26 -12.10 -11.28
CA ALA A 111 6.77 -12.47 -12.61
C ALA A 111 7.67 -11.92 -13.72
N GLY A 112 8.92 -12.37 -13.80
CA GLY A 112 9.82 -12.05 -14.91
C GLY A 112 9.86 -13.15 -15.96
N THR A 113 10.39 -12.83 -17.14
CA THR A 113 10.41 -13.71 -18.32
C THR A 113 11.74 -14.43 -18.55
N ARG A 114 12.83 -13.99 -17.93
CA ARG A 114 14.16 -14.61 -18.07
C ARG A 114 14.23 -15.93 -17.32
N ALA A 115 15.10 -16.86 -17.74
CA ALA A 115 15.30 -18.15 -17.07
C ALA A 115 15.56 -18.01 -15.55
N VAL A 116 16.37 -17.02 -15.15
CA VAL A 116 16.62 -16.72 -13.73
C VAL A 116 15.35 -16.28 -12.99
N ASP A 117 14.42 -15.63 -13.68
CA ASP A 117 13.16 -15.16 -13.10
C ASP A 117 12.20 -16.34 -12.87
N VAL A 118 12.20 -17.32 -13.77
CA VAL A 118 11.46 -18.58 -13.58
C VAL A 118 11.98 -19.32 -12.34
N LEU A 119 13.32 -19.45 -12.20
CA LEU A 119 13.91 -20.06 -11.01
C LEU A 119 13.58 -19.27 -9.74
N ARG A 120 13.66 -17.94 -9.80
CA ARG A 120 13.32 -17.04 -8.69
C ARG A 120 11.88 -17.26 -8.25
N ARG A 121 10.94 -17.30 -9.21
CA ARG A 121 9.52 -17.58 -8.97
C ARG A 121 9.33 -18.91 -8.23
N GLN A 122 9.96 -19.98 -8.69
CA GLN A 122 9.83 -21.30 -8.06
C GLN A 122 10.38 -21.30 -6.61
N VAL A 123 11.51 -20.63 -6.39
CA VAL A 123 12.08 -20.51 -5.04
C VAL A 123 11.16 -19.71 -4.12
N GLN A 124 10.65 -18.57 -4.59
CA GLN A 124 9.73 -17.75 -3.81
C GLN A 124 8.46 -18.51 -3.45
N LEU A 125 7.82 -19.20 -4.42
CA LEU A 125 6.64 -20.03 -4.17
C LEU A 125 6.88 -21.10 -3.10
N ARG A 126 8.03 -21.80 -3.17
CA ARG A 126 8.38 -22.81 -2.17
C ARG A 126 8.56 -22.20 -0.79
N VAL A 127 9.25 -21.06 -0.73
CA VAL A 127 9.47 -20.34 0.54
C VAL A 127 8.15 -19.86 1.11
N MET A 128 7.30 -19.20 0.32
CA MET A 128 6.01 -18.67 0.77
C MET A 128 5.09 -19.78 1.29
N ARG A 129 4.97 -20.91 0.55
CA ARG A 129 4.22 -22.08 1.00
C ARG A 129 4.76 -22.67 2.30
N GLN A 130 6.07 -22.76 2.44
CA GLN A 130 6.68 -23.27 3.66
C GLN A 130 6.47 -22.32 4.83
N MET A 131 6.60 -21.01 4.63
CA MET A 131 6.32 -19.99 5.66
C MET A 131 4.87 -20.05 6.12
N SER A 132 3.90 -20.10 5.19
CA SER A 132 2.48 -20.19 5.50
C SER A 132 2.15 -21.45 6.31
N ARG A 133 2.70 -22.61 5.94
CA ARG A 133 2.49 -23.88 6.67
C ARG A 133 3.17 -23.90 8.03
N THR A 134 4.26 -23.17 8.20
CA THR A 134 5.04 -23.15 9.45
C THR A 134 4.45 -22.16 10.45
N ALA A 135 3.79 -21.09 9.99
CA ALA A 135 3.21 -20.07 10.85
C ALA A 135 2.02 -20.62 11.66
N ASP A 136 1.86 -20.12 12.88
CA ASP A 136 0.65 -20.34 13.68
C ASP A 136 -0.47 -19.40 13.17
N LEU A 137 -0.10 -18.25 12.56
CA LEU A 137 -1.00 -17.33 11.86
C LEU A 137 -0.32 -16.74 10.62
N ALA A 138 -0.92 -16.94 9.45
CA ALA A 138 -0.49 -16.36 8.18
C ALA A 138 -1.44 -15.22 7.76
N VAL A 139 -0.95 -14.00 7.79
CA VAL A 139 -1.71 -12.80 7.40
C VAL A 139 -1.38 -12.46 5.96
N PHE A 140 -2.40 -12.36 5.12
CA PHE A 140 -2.29 -11.93 3.72
C PHE A 140 -2.84 -10.52 3.58
N THR A 141 -2.14 -9.67 2.86
CA THR A 141 -2.57 -8.28 2.63
C THR A 141 -3.52 -8.12 1.44
N VAL A 142 -3.92 -9.23 0.84
CA VAL A 142 -5.01 -9.32 -0.16
C VAL A 142 -5.99 -10.42 0.23
N PRO A 143 -7.25 -10.40 -0.25
CA PRO A 143 -8.22 -11.46 0.01
C PRO A 143 -7.66 -12.84 -0.37
N LEU A 144 -7.93 -13.86 0.47
CA LEU A 144 -7.37 -15.20 0.28
C LEU A 144 -7.78 -15.83 -1.07
N SER A 145 -8.96 -15.47 -1.57
CA SER A 145 -9.48 -15.93 -2.86
C SER A 145 -8.62 -15.56 -4.08
N VAL A 146 -7.81 -14.51 -3.97
CA VAL A 146 -6.91 -14.07 -5.06
C VAL A 146 -5.49 -14.62 -4.93
N VAL A 147 -5.18 -15.36 -3.86
CA VAL A 147 -3.85 -15.97 -3.64
C VAL A 147 -3.80 -17.34 -4.30
N SER A 148 -3.36 -17.39 -5.54
CA SER A 148 -3.44 -18.58 -6.43
C SER A 148 -2.74 -19.83 -5.91
N TRP A 149 -1.73 -19.69 -5.04
CA TRP A 149 -0.89 -20.79 -4.55
C TRP A 149 -1.25 -21.28 -3.14
N LEU A 150 -2.17 -20.61 -2.43
CA LEU A 150 -2.40 -20.84 -1.01
C LEU A 150 -3.15 -22.16 -0.73
N GLY A 151 -4.10 -22.54 -1.52
CA GLY A 151 -4.97 -23.68 -1.20
C GLY A 151 -5.79 -23.45 0.09
N SER A 152 -6.33 -24.52 0.67
CA SER A 152 -7.01 -24.44 1.99
C SER A 152 -5.97 -24.32 3.11
N ALA A 153 -6.13 -23.31 3.99
CA ALA A 153 -5.24 -23.07 5.12
C ALA A 153 -6.03 -22.44 6.28
N ASP A 154 -6.27 -23.23 7.32
CA ASP A 154 -7.07 -22.82 8.50
C ASP A 154 -6.38 -21.74 9.34
N ASN A 155 -5.06 -21.58 9.19
CA ASN A 155 -4.25 -20.57 9.86
C ASN A 155 -4.07 -19.29 9.03
N ALA A 156 -4.75 -19.15 7.88
CA ALA A 156 -4.64 -17.99 7.02
C ALA A 156 -5.78 -16.99 7.24
N THR A 157 -5.45 -15.72 7.27
CA THR A 157 -6.43 -14.63 7.35
C THR A 157 -6.07 -13.49 6.43
N PHE A 158 -7.08 -12.73 6.01
CA PHE A 158 -6.92 -11.51 5.25
C PHE A 158 -7.00 -10.29 6.16
N ILE A 159 -5.95 -9.48 6.15
CA ILE A 159 -5.92 -8.17 6.80
C ILE A 159 -5.28 -7.18 5.82
N PRO A 160 -6.02 -6.18 5.31
CA PRO A 160 -5.48 -5.22 4.34
C PRO A 160 -4.38 -4.36 4.97
N VAL A 161 -3.55 -3.72 4.15
CA VAL A 161 -2.68 -2.66 4.67
C VAL A 161 -3.48 -1.38 4.89
N GLY A 162 -3.05 -0.57 5.84
CA GLY A 162 -3.53 0.80 6.01
C GLY A 162 -2.78 1.78 5.10
N ALA A 163 -3.27 2.99 5.02
CA ALA A 163 -2.44 4.09 4.53
C ALA A 163 -1.37 4.41 5.58
N ASN A 164 -0.12 4.59 5.11
CA ASN A 164 0.96 5.07 5.97
C ASN A 164 0.82 6.59 6.18
N LEU A 165 -0.30 6.97 6.76
CA LEU A 165 -0.66 8.34 7.08
C LEU A 165 -1.09 8.43 8.54
N PRO A 166 -0.83 9.56 9.23
CA PRO A 166 -1.30 9.77 10.59
C PRO A 166 -2.83 9.67 10.65
N GLN A 167 -3.36 9.34 11.83
CA GLN A 167 -4.80 9.33 12.02
C GLN A 167 -5.37 10.69 11.65
N ILE A 168 -6.23 10.69 10.65
CA ILE A 168 -6.90 11.89 10.17
C ILE A 168 -7.90 12.29 11.27
N ARG A 169 -7.56 13.30 12.07
CA ARG A 169 -8.54 13.98 12.91
C ARG A 169 -9.40 14.84 11.98
N ASN A 170 -10.71 14.61 12.03
CA ASN A 170 -11.68 15.38 11.24
C ASN A 170 -11.78 16.87 11.64
N ASP A 171 -10.96 17.32 12.60
CA ASP A 171 -10.99 18.62 13.22
C ASP A 171 -10.36 19.75 12.39
N ARG A 172 -9.68 19.41 11.29
CA ARG A 172 -9.20 20.39 10.32
C ARG A 172 -10.14 20.41 9.12
N GLU A 173 -10.78 21.56 8.90
CA GLU A 173 -11.48 21.81 7.65
C GLU A 173 -10.61 21.40 6.46
N PRO A 174 -11.17 20.78 5.42
CA PRO A 174 -10.42 20.43 4.22
C PRO A 174 -9.84 21.72 3.64
N GLY A 175 -8.53 21.91 3.81
CA GLY A 175 -7.81 23.05 3.25
C GLY A 175 -7.98 23.05 1.74
N GLY A 176 -8.62 24.07 1.21
CA GLY A 176 -8.81 24.28 -0.22
C GLY A 176 -9.94 23.44 -0.83
N ALA A 177 -11.17 23.71 -0.38
CA ALA A 177 -12.33 23.28 -1.15
C ALA A 177 -12.20 23.81 -2.58
N THR A 178 -12.52 22.98 -3.58
CA THR A 178 -12.63 23.40 -4.97
C THR A 178 -13.52 24.64 -5.02
N GLU A 179 -12.98 25.75 -5.54
CA GLU A 179 -13.78 26.95 -5.76
C GLU A 179 -14.81 26.64 -6.83
N TYR A 180 -16.06 26.99 -6.57
CA TYR A 180 -17.15 26.85 -7.52
C TYR A 180 -17.50 28.23 -8.06
N ASN A 181 -17.80 28.30 -9.38
CA ASN A 181 -18.33 29.49 -9.98
C ASN A 181 -19.79 29.70 -9.55
N ASP A 182 -20.39 30.86 -9.93
CA ASP A 182 -21.77 31.20 -9.60
C ASP A 182 -22.80 30.19 -10.15
N ALA A 183 -22.43 29.37 -11.14
CA ALA A 183 -23.24 28.29 -11.68
C ALA A 183 -23.09 26.96 -10.91
N GLY A 184 -22.28 26.91 -9.82
CA GLY A 184 -22.00 25.71 -9.05
C GLY A 184 -21.05 24.72 -9.74
N GLU A 185 -20.35 25.15 -10.80
CA GLU A 185 -19.33 24.35 -11.47
C GLU A 185 -17.95 24.57 -10.83
N PRO A 186 -17.11 23.53 -10.69
CA PRO A 186 -15.76 23.70 -10.19
C PRO A 186 -14.95 24.59 -11.12
N THR A 187 -14.28 25.59 -10.58
CA THR A 187 -13.35 26.44 -11.36
C THR A 187 -12.23 25.61 -11.96
N PHE A 188 -11.76 24.58 -11.25
CA PHE A 188 -10.93 23.47 -11.74
C PHE A 188 -11.01 22.31 -10.75
N ALA A 189 -10.84 21.06 -11.25
CA ALA A 189 -10.74 19.88 -10.41
C ALA A 189 -9.27 19.54 -10.12
N ARG A 190 -8.94 19.33 -8.86
CA ARG A 190 -7.60 18.95 -8.40
C ARG A 190 -7.44 17.45 -8.38
N ILE A 191 -6.48 16.95 -9.13
CA ILE A 191 -6.17 15.53 -9.22
C ILE A 191 -4.80 15.26 -8.60
N ALA A 192 -4.77 14.47 -7.53
CA ALA A 192 -3.53 14.08 -6.87
C ALA A 192 -2.95 12.79 -7.46
N VAL A 193 -1.64 12.78 -7.72
CA VAL A 193 -0.86 11.59 -8.10
C VAL A 193 0.19 11.33 -7.02
N TYR A 194 -0.05 10.31 -6.20
CA TYR A 194 0.85 9.97 -5.10
C TYR A 194 1.86 8.90 -5.51
N GLY A 195 3.05 9.36 -5.89
CA GLY A 195 4.19 8.57 -6.32
C GLY A 195 4.13 8.12 -7.78
N ILE A 196 5.27 8.14 -8.43
CA ILE A 196 5.52 7.64 -9.78
C ILE A 196 6.69 6.66 -9.72
N THR A 197 6.64 5.58 -10.47
CA THR A 197 7.68 4.55 -10.45
C THR A 197 8.97 5.09 -11.12
N GLY A 198 10.12 4.64 -10.66
CA GLY A 198 11.41 4.93 -11.31
C GLY A 198 11.62 4.13 -12.60
N GLY A 199 12.63 4.48 -13.38
CA GLY A 199 13.03 3.76 -14.59
C GLY A 199 11.97 3.76 -15.72
N ALA A 200 11.97 2.75 -16.59
CA ALA A 200 11.10 2.68 -17.76
C ALA A 200 9.59 2.65 -17.38
N ALA A 201 9.23 1.98 -16.30
CA ALA A 201 7.84 1.93 -15.85
C ALA A 201 7.26 3.31 -15.55
N GLY A 202 8.05 4.22 -14.97
CA GLY A 202 7.63 5.60 -14.72
C GLY A 202 7.36 6.39 -15.99
N GLY A 203 8.10 6.16 -17.07
CA GLY A 203 7.82 6.79 -18.37
C GLY A 203 6.48 6.33 -18.97
N GLU A 204 6.12 5.05 -18.81
CA GLU A 204 4.80 4.55 -19.20
C GLU A 204 3.69 5.15 -18.33
N GLU A 205 3.93 5.30 -17.02
CA GLU A 205 3.00 5.95 -16.10
C GLU A 205 2.79 7.41 -16.48
N CYS A 206 3.86 8.18 -16.76
CA CYS A 206 3.76 9.57 -17.26
C CYS A 206 2.97 9.66 -18.57
N SER A 207 3.20 8.76 -19.51
CA SER A 207 2.46 8.71 -20.77
C SER A 207 0.98 8.39 -20.55
N THR A 208 0.67 7.55 -19.57
CA THR A 208 -0.69 7.18 -19.19
C THR A 208 -1.42 8.35 -18.53
N ILE A 209 -0.77 9.05 -17.59
CA ILE A 209 -1.29 10.26 -16.95
C ILE A 209 -1.59 11.32 -18.01
N ALA A 210 -0.61 11.61 -18.89
CA ALA A 210 -0.78 12.63 -19.92
C ALA A 210 -1.95 12.33 -20.86
N ARG A 211 -2.12 11.09 -21.31
CA ARG A 211 -3.28 10.70 -22.15
C ARG A 211 -4.61 10.88 -21.43
N ALA A 212 -4.70 10.50 -20.15
CA ALA A 212 -5.95 10.65 -19.40
C ALA A 212 -6.29 12.12 -19.16
N VAL A 213 -5.31 12.94 -18.80
CA VAL A 213 -5.47 14.39 -18.62
C VAL A 213 -5.91 15.05 -19.94
N ARG A 214 -5.20 14.80 -21.04
CA ARG A 214 -5.53 15.33 -22.36
C ARG A 214 -6.95 14.96 -22.79
N PHE A 215 -7.33 13.70 -22.65
CA PHE A 215 -8.68 13.23 -22.96
C PHE A 215 -9.76 14.03 -22.21
N ALA A 216 -9.53 14.29 -20.92
CA ALA A 216 -10.48 15.02 -20.09
C ALA A 216 -10.51 16.52 -20.42
N THR A 217 -9.34 17.15 -20.65
CA THR A 217 -9.25 18.59 -20.97
C THR A 217 -9.79 18.92 -22.36
N GLU A 218 -9.57 18.06 -23.35
CA GLU A 218 -10.18 18.18 -24.68
C GLU A 218 -11.72 18.15 -24.66
N ARG A 219 -12.29 17.59 -23.59
CA ARG A 219 -13.75 17.52 -23.33
C ARG A 219 -14.25 18.57 -22.36
N GLY A 220 -13.45 19.58 -22.09
CA GLY A 220 -13.81 20.74 -21.30
C GLY A 220 -13.52 20.65 -19.80
N ALA A 221 -12.94 19.59 -19.30
CA ALA A 221 -12.52 19.56 -17.90
C ALA A 221 -11.37 20.55 -17.66
N LYS A 222 -11.50 21.37 -16.62
CA LYS A 222 -10.42 22.23 -16.14
C LYS A 222 -9.72 21.50 -15.01
N LEU A 223 -8.42 21.19 -15.16
CA LEU A 223 -7.68 20.34 -14.24
C LEU A 223 -6.46 21.05 -13.65
N GLU A 224 -6.21 20.78 -12.37
CA GLU A 224 -4.89 20.93 -11.74
C GLU A 224 -4.38 19.53 -11.41
N LEU A 225 -3.21 19.15 -11.91
CA LEU A 225 -2.53 17.91 -11.59
C LEU A 225 -1.45 18.17 -10.56
N HIS A 226 -1.56 17.59 -9.38
CA HIS A 226 -0.57 17.68 -8.31
C HIS A 226 0.11 16.31 -8.12
N ALA A 227 1.35 16.17 -8.60
CA ALA A 227 2.17 14.99 -8.43
C ALA A 227 3.18 15.18 -7.29
N PHE A 228 3.25 14.23 -6.35
CA PHE A 228 4.15 14.29 -5.19
C PHE A 228 4.55 12.89 -4.72
N GLY A 229 5.53 12.84 -3.82
CA GLY A 229 6.07 11.60 -3.27
C GLY A 229 7.20 11.01 -4.13
N ARG A 230 7.53 9.75 -3.88
CA ARG A 230 8.66 9.07 -4.53
C ARG A 230 8.53 9.11 -6.05
N GLY A 231 9.56 9.56 -6.73
CA GLY A 231 9.66 9.60 -8.19
C GLY A 231 8.92 10.75 -8.87
N ALA A 232 8.14 11.57 -8.15
CA ALA A 232 7.38 12.65 -8.75
C ALA A 232 8.29 13.79 -9.26
N ALA A 233 9.24 14.22 -8.44
CA ALA A 233 10.19 15.28 -8.81
C ALA A 233 11.09 14.85 -10.00
N GLU A 234 11.52 13.59 -10.05
CA GLU A 234 12.36 13.06 -11.14
C GLU A 234 11.59 12.96 -12.47
N ARG A 235 10.27 12.99 -12.41
CA ARG A 235 9.38 12.90 -13.58
C ARG A 235 8.73 14.22 -13.99
N GLU A 236 9.02 15.29 -13.28
CA GLU A 236 8.44 16.61 -13.56
C GLU A 236 8.68 17.06 -14.99
N THR A 237 9.94 17.06 -15.45
CA THR A 237 10.30 17.49 -16.82
C THR A 237 9.54 16.67 -17.87
N GLU A 238 9.52 15.34 -17.73
CA GLU A 238 8.85 14.45 -18.67
C GLU A 238 7.33 14.72 -18.74
N LEU A 239 6.67 14.90 -17.58
CA LEU A 239 5.24 15.20 -17.55
C LEU A 239 4.92 16.58 -18.13
N ARG A 240 5.74 17.61 -17.83
CA ARG A 240 5.57 18.94 -18.40
C ARG A 240 5.72 18.91 -19.93
N GLU A 241 6.69 18.19 -20.45
CA GLU A 241 6.86 18.02 -21.90
C GLU A 241 5.66 17.31 -22.54
N LYS A 242 5.19 16.23 -21.93
CA LYS A 242 4.04 15.46 -22.46
C LYS A 242 2.72 16.23 -22.43
N LEU A 243 2.55 17.15 -21.49
CA LEU A 243 1.35 17.98 -21.31
C LEU A 243 1.55 19.42 -21.82
N ASN A 244 2.64 19.68 -22.55
CA ASN A 244 2.87 20.99 -23.12
C ASN A 244 1.78 21.36 -24.14
N GLY A 245 1.16 22.51 -23.93
CA GLY A 245 0.01 22.99 -24.76
C GLY A 245 -1.36 22.50 -24.29
N ASP A 246 -1.44 21.56 -23.36
CA ASP A 246 -2.72 21.17 -22.77
C ASP A 246 -3.16 22.19 -21.68
N PRO A 247 -4.46 22.49 -21.54
CA PRO A 247 -4.96 23.48 -20.58
C PRO A 247 -5.08 22.85 -19.17
N VAL A 248 -3.93 22.50 -18.57
CA VAL A 248 -3.84 21.89 -17.23
C VAL A 248 -2.79 22.62 -16.40
N ALA A 249 -3.12 22.95 -15.16
CA ALA A 249 -2.15 23.45 -14.18
C ALA A 249 -1.35 22.28 -13.61
N LEU A 250 -0.01 22.42 -13.53
CA LEU A 250 0.88 21.35 -13.07
C LEU A 250 1.63 21.79 -11.83
N ARG A 251 1.48 21.02 -10.76
CA ARG A 251 2.23 21.17 -9.52
C ARG A 251 3.01 19.88 -9.23
N PHE A 252 4.27 20.05 -8.83
CA PHE A 252 5.15 18.93 -8.45
C PHE A 252 5.79 19.22 -7.11
N ASP A 253 5.71 18.23 -6.22
CA ASP A 253 6.46 18.19 -4.97
C ASP A 253 7.24 16.87 -4.91
N GLY A 254 8.39 16.87 -4.25
CA GLY A 254 9.17 15.67 -3.99
C GLY A 254 8.59 14.82 -2.85
N LEU A 255 9.48 14.23 -2.05
CA LEU A 255 9.06 13.52 -0.84
C LEU A 255 8.48 14.51 0.16
N LEU A 256 7.26 14.26 0.59
CA LEU A 256 6.53 15.05 1.58
C LEU A 256 6.50 14.27 2.91
N SER A 257 6.30 15.00 4.01
CA SER A 257 5.98 14.38 5.30
C SER A 257 4.62 13.67 5.24
N PRO A 258 4.35 12.68 6.10
CA PRO A 258 3.05 12.01 6.13
C PRO A 258 1.85 12.97 6.33
N ASP A 259 2.02 14.04 7.11
CA ASP A 259 1.00 15.09 7.31
C ASP A 259 0.77 15.90 6.03
N ASP A 260 1.85 16.27 5.32
CA ASP A 260 1.76 17.01 4.08
C ASP A 260 1.15 16.14 2.95
N VAL A 261 1.48 14.84 2.89
CA VAL A 261 0.83 13.88 1.98
C VAL A 261 -0.67 13.83 2.26
N ALA A 262 -1.07 13.68 3.52
CA ALA A 262 -2.49 13.68 3.90
C ALA A 262 -3.18 14.99 3.54
N SER A 263 -2.51 16.13 3.73
CA SER A 263 -3.02 17.45 3.36
C SER A 263 -3.17 17.61 1.85
N ALA A 264 -2.17 17.20 1.06
CA ALA A 264 -2.19 17.25 -0.39
C ALA A 264 -3.34 16.40 -0.97
N ILE A 265 -3.54 15.18 -0.44
CA ILE A 265 -4.65 14.32 -0.88
C ILE A 265 -6.00 14.92 -0.46
N ARG A 266 -6.15 15.44 0.75
CA ARG A 266 -7.40 16.05 1.21
C ARG A 266 -7.80 17.29 0.41
N SER A 267 -6.83 18.07 -0.05
CA SER A 267 -7.09 19.23 -0.90
C SER A 267 -7.44 18.87 -2.34
N ALA A 268 -7.23 17.61 -2.76
CA ALA A 268 -7.62 17.14 -4.09
C ALA A 268 -9.10 16.71 -4.14
N ASP A 269 -9.68 16.74 -5.33
CA ASP A 269 -11.02 16.22 -5.61
C ASP A 269 -11.03 14.72 -5.83
N ALA A 270 -9.96 14.19 -6.41
CA ALA A 270 -9.75 12.77 -6.62
C ALA A 270 -8.25 12.43 -6.64
N THR A 271 -7.94 11.16 -6.51
CA THR A 271 -6.58 10.63 -6.71
C THR A 271 -6.53 9.77 -7.97
N LEU A 272 -5.44 9.88 -8.71
CA LEU A 272 -5.16 9.05 -9.88
C LEU A 272 -4.03 8.07 -9.56
N PHE A 273 -4.31 6.78 -9.62
CA PHE A 273 -3.34 5.72 -9.34
C PHE A 273 -3.07 4.88 -10.59
N VAL A 274 -1.88 5.00 -11.17
CA VAL A 274 -1.47 4.33 -12.42
C VAL A 274 -0.32 3.34 -12.26
N ARG A 275 0.13 3.11 -11.02
CA ARG A 275 1.25 2.21 -10.69
C ARG A 275 0.84 0.72 -10.70
N GLY A 276 0.22 0.27 -11.81
CA GLY A 276 -0.36 -1.06 -11.96
C GLY A 276 -1.79 -1.16 -11.44
N ALA A 277 -2.31 -2.38 -11.26
CA ALA A 277 -3.64 -2.61 -10.74
C ALA A 277 -3.73 -2.24 -9.24
N ILE A 278 -4.87 -1.67 -8.85
CA ILE A 278 -5.14 -1.35 -7.45
C ILE A 278 -5.45 -2.62 -6.66
N SER A 279 -4.97 -2.69 -5.44
CA SER A 279 -5.28 -3.77 -4.50
C SER A 279 -5.12 -3.33 -3.06
N THR A 280 -5.57 -4.15 -2.12
CA THR A 280 -5.53 -3.89 -0.66
C THR A 280 -4.11 -3.86 -0.06
N ARG A 281 -3.08 -4.09 -0.85
CA ARG A 281 -1.65 -3.98 -0.47
C ARG A 281 -0.97 -2.72 -1.03
N ARG A 282 -1.68 -1.86 -1.75
CA ARG A 282 -1.15 -0.66 -2.40
C ARG A 282 -1.39 0.59 -1.53
N GLY A 283 -0.53 0.81 -0.53
CA GLY A 283 -0.67 1.91 0.44
C GLY A 283 -0.89 3.28 -0.19
N SER A 284 -0.20 3.61 -1.30
CA SER A 284 -0.38 4.89 -2.00
C SER A 284 -1.77 5.04 -2.66
N ALA A 285 -2.40 3.95 -3.09
CA ALA A 285 -3.78 4.00 -3.59
C ALA A 285 -4.78 4.06 -2.42
N ILE A 286 -4.51 3.31 -1.34
CA ILE A 286 -5.33 3.32 -0.12
C ILE A 286 -5.30 4.71 0.53
N ALA A 287 -4.23 5.49 0.36
CA ALA A 287 -4.13 6.85 0.88
C ALA A 287 -5.27 7.76 0.37
N GLY A 288 -5.69 7.63 -0.90
CA GLY A 288 -6.86 8.31 -1.42
C GLY A 288 -8.14 7.91 -0.68
N ILE A 289 -8.35 6.59 -0.50
CA ILE A 289 -9.49 6.04 0.25
C ILE A 289 -9.45 6.52 1.70
N ALA A 290 -8.28 6.50 2.34
CA ALA A 290 -8.08 6.93 3.72
C ALA A 290 -8.42 8.41 3.95
N CYS A 291 -8.21 9.24 2.94
CA CYS A 291 -8.57 10.65 2.95
C CYS A 291 -10.02 10.92 2.49
N GLY A 292 -10.83 9.89 2.30
CA GLY A 292 -12.22 10.01 1.85
C GLY A 292 -12.37 10.50 0.42
N LYS A 293 -11.35 10.28 -0.44
CA LYS A 293 -11.37 10.76 -1.82
C LYS A 293 -11.69 9.64 -2.81
N PRO A 294 -12.33 9.97 -3.96
CA PRO A 294 -12.40 9.06 -5.09
C PRO A 294 -11.01 8.67 -5.58
N VAL A 295 -10.87 7.43 -6.02
CA VAL A 295 -9.63 6.93 -6.62
C VAL A 295 -9.93 6.44 -8.02
N VAL A 296 -9.25 6.99 -9.04
CA VAL A 296 -9.30 6.45 -10.42
C VAL A 296 -8.11 5.52 -10.58
N ALA A 297 -8.36 4.26 -10.92
CA ALA A 297 -7.30 3.26 -10.97
C ALA A 297 -7.62 2.10 -11.92
N TYR A 298 -6.57 1.39 -12.36
CA TYR A 298 -6.73 0.13 -13.08
C TYR A 298 -7.16 -1.00 -12.16
N GLY A 299 -8.17 -1.76 -12.59
CA GLY A 299 -8.49 -3.07 -12.03
C GLY A 299 -7.50 -4.15 -12.46
N GLY A 300 -7.47 -5.26 -11.73
CA GLY A 300 -6.62 -6.40 -12.05
C GLY A 300 -6.95 -7.62 -11.19
N PRO A 301 -6.18 -8.71 -11.33
CA PRO A 301 -6.46 -9.98 -10.63
C PRO A 301 -6.52 -9.86 -9.10
N ASP A 302 -5.74 -8.93 -8.52
CA ASP A 302 -5.70 -8.68 -7.07
C ASP A 302 -6.75 -7.65 -6.61
N THR A 303 -7.55 -7.12 -7.55
CA THR A 303 -8.60 -6.16 -7.23
C THR A 303 -9.86 -6.90 -6.80
N ALA A 304 -10.16 -6.86 -5.51
CA ALA A 304 -11.30 -7.54 -4.92
C ALA A 304 -11.85 -6.69 -3.77
N ALA A 305 -12.91 -7.13 -3.11
CA ALA A 305 -13.39 -6.49 -1.88
C ALA A 305 -12.25 -6.38 -0.84
N PRO A 306 -12.11 -5.27 -0.11
CA PRO A 306 -13.00 -4.11 -0.08
C PRO A 306 -12.69 -3.00 -1.10
N ILE A 307 -11.68 -3.16 -1.98
CA ILE A 307 -11.33 -2.14 -2.98
C ILE A 307 -12.48 -1.89 -3.96
N ALA A 308 -13.09 -2.95 -4.48
CA ALA A 308 -14.19 -2.84 -5.45
C ALA A 308 -15.45 -2.15 -4.86
N GLU A 309 -15.57 -2.17 -3.53
CA GLU A 309 -16.69 -1.56 -2.80
C GLU A 309 -16.38 -0.13 -2.34
N ALA A 310 -15.11 0.25 -2.30
CA ALA A 310 -14.68 1.60 -1.96
C ALA A 310 -15.02 2.62 -3.07
N GLY A 311 -14.72 3.88 -2.83
CA GLY A 311 -14.93 4.96 -3.81
C GLY A 311 -13.88 4.92 -4.93
N VAL A 312 -13.74 3.78 -5.59
CA VAL A 312 -12.77 3.56 -6.66
C VAL A 312 -13.50 3.44 -8.00
N VAL A 313 -13.06 4.20 -8.99
CA VAL A 313 -13.45 4.00 -10.38
C VAL A 313 -12.42 3.05 -11.01
N LEU A 314 -12.85 1.80 -11.17
CA LEU A 314 -12.01 0.75 -11.76
C LEU A 314 -12.13 0.79 -13.28
N VAL A 315 -11.00 0.89 -13.96
CA VAL A 315 -10.92 0.89 -15.43
C VAL A 315 -10.12 -0.30 -15.95
N ASP A 316 -10.42 -0.74 -17.16
CA ASP A 316 -9.68 -1.80 -17.84
C ASP A 316 -8.42 -1.22 -18.50
N ARG A 317 -7.26 -1.76 -18.17
CA ARG A 317 -5.96 -1.36 -18.73
C ARG A 317 -5.89 -1.55 -20.27
N ASN A 318 -6.67 -2.47 -20.80
CA ASN A 318 -6.70 -2.75 -22.24
C ASN A 318 -7.56 -1.75 -23.02
N LYS A 319 -8.29 -0.88 -22.34
CA LYS A 319 -9.13 0.16 -22.95
C LYS A 319 -8.52 1.55 -22.71
N PRO A 320 -7.79 2.08 -23.68
CA PRO A 320 -6.94 3.26 -23.46
C PRO A 320 -7.70 4.54 -23.15
N THR A 321 -9.00 4.64 -23.46
CA THR A 321 -9.84 5.83 -23.20
C THR A 321 -10.52 5.80 -21.84
N GLU A 322 -10.80 4.61 -21.27
CA GLU A 322 -11.56 4.50 -20.01
C GLU A 322 -10.96 5.29 -18.84
N LEU A 323 -9.63 5.39 -18.76
CA LEU A 323 -8.99 6.18 -17.70
C LEU A 323 -9.28 7.68 -17.85
N GLY A 324 -9.30 8.19 -19.08
CA GLY A 324 -9.66 9.57 -19.38
C GLY A 324 -11.15 9.86 -19.15
N GLU A 325 -12.02 8.92 -19.51
CA GLU A 325 -13.46 8.99 -19.25
C GLU A 325 -13.75 9.01 -17.74
N ALA A 326 -13.10 8.14 -16.97
CA ALA A 326 -13.21 8.12 -15.52
C ALA A 326 -12.70 9.44 -14.91
N LEU A 327 -11.58 9.96 -15.40
CA LEU A 327 -11.01 11.22 -14.94
C LEU A 327 -11.96 12.38 -15.26
N LEU A 328 -12.53 12.43 -16.47
CA LEU A 328 -13.54 13.41 -16.86
C LEU A 328 -14.75 13.37 -15.93
N SER A 329 -15.29 12.17 -15.67
CA SER A 329 -16.46 11.99 -14.81
C SER A 329 -16.21 12.49 -13.38
N VAL A 330 -15.07 12.12 -12.77
CA VAL A 330 -14.75 12.61 -11.41
C VAL A 330 -14.41 14.11 -11.39
N ALA A 331 -13.95 14.68 -12.49
CA ALA A 331 -13.66 16.11 -12.59
C ALA A 331 -14.91 16.97 -12.72
N THR A 332 -15.92 16.51 -13.49
CA THR A 332 -17.07 17.33 -13.88
C THR A 332 -18.35 16.99 -13.13
N ASP A 333 -18.54 15.75 -12.68
CA ASP A 333 -19.75 15.32 -11.97
C ASP A 333 -19.55 15.36 -10.45
N ARG A 334 -20.08 16.41 -9.82
CA ARG A 334 -20.02 16.61 -8.37
C ARG A 334 -20.76 15.50 -7.62
N GLY A 335 -21.97 15.13 -8.06
CA GLY A 335 -22.76 14.10 -7.39
C GLY A 335 -22.07 12.74 -7.40
N PHE A 336 -21.47 12.40 -8.53
CA PHE A 336 -20.66 11.19 -8.67
C PHE A 336 -19.44 11.19 -7.72
N ARG A 337 -18.70 12.32 -7.67
CA ARG A 337 -17.59 12.48 -6.72
C ARG A 337 -18.01 12.30 -5.26
N GLU A 338 -19.10 12.96 -4.85
CA GLU A 338 -19.61 12.89 -3.48
C GLU A 338 -20.02 11.46 -3.09
N ALA A 339 -20.68 10.74 -4.01
CA ALA A 339 -21.06 9.34 -3.79
C ALA A 339 -19.82 8.43 -3.63
N LEU A 340 -18.79 8.64 -4.45
CA LEU A 340 -17.52 7.90 -4.32
C LEU A 340 -16.79 8.26 -3.02
N SER A 341 -16.77 9.54 -2.63
CA SER A 341 -16.15 9.99 -1.37
C SER A 341 -16.80 9.34 -0.16
N GLN A 342 -18.13 9.23 -0.14
CA GLN A 342 -18.85 8.54 0.93
C GLN A 342 -18.52 7.05 0.99
N ARG A 343 -18.36 6.39 -0.16
CA ARG A 343 -17.91 4.99 -0.23
C ARG A 343 -16.48 4.84 0.30
N SER A 344 -15.57 5.75 -0.07
CA SER A 344 -14.19 5.76 0.45
C SER A 344 -14.18 5.94 1.98
N ALA A 345 -14.94 6.88 2.51
CA ALA A 345 -15.02 7.10 3.95
C ALA A 345 -15.53 5.85 4.71
N ARG A 346 -16.57 5.19 4.20
CA ARG A 346 -17.08 3.92 4.78
C ARG A 346 -16.02 2.81 4.71
N ALA A 347 -15.35 2.66 3.58
CA ALA A 347 -14.31 1.65 3.41
C ALA A 347 -13.11 1.91 4.34
N GLN A 348 -12.72 3.18 4.51
CA GLN A 348 -11.69 3.58 5.46
C GLN A 348 -12.07 3.18 6.88
N GLU A 349 -13.26 3.52 7.33
CA GLU A 349 -13.70 3.22 8.69
C GLU A 349 -13.75 1.71 8.96
N THR A 350 -14.28 0.95 8.01
CA THR A 350 -14.54 -0.48 8.16
C THR A 350 -13.31 -1.34 7.95
N PHE A 351 -12.43 -0.96 7.01
CA PHE A 351 -11.37 -1.86 6.53
C PHE A 351 -9.96 -1.30 6.67
N PHE A 352 -9.74 -0.02 6.31
CA PHE A 352 -8.39 0.50 6.10
C PHE A 352 -7.89 1.39 7.24
N SER A 353 -8.75 1.75 8.22
CA SER A 353 -8.28 2.47 9.41
C SER A 353 -7.38 1.58 10.26
N TRP A 354 -6.36 2.18 10.85
CA TRP A 354 -5.47 1.46 11.76
C TRP A 354 -6.21 0.83 12.93
N ARG A 355 -7.31 1.46 13.39
CA ARG A 355 -8.21 0.90 14.39
C ARG A 355 -8.86 -0.41 13.93
N ALA A 356 -9.35 -0.46 12.69
CA ALA A 356 -9.98 -1.65 12.11
C ALA A 356 -8.93 -2.75 11.87
N ILE A 357 -7.75 -2.39 11.37
CA ILE A 357 -6.64 -3.31 11.13
C ILE A 357 -6.16 -3.92 12.44
N ALA A 358 -5.87 -3.11 13.46
CA ALA A 358 -5.46 -3.60 14.78
C ALA A 358 -6.53 -4.50 15.42
N GLY A 359 -7.83 -4.19 15.21
CA GLY A 359 -8.93 -5.05 15.65
C GLY A 359 -8.85 -6.45 15.06
N ARG A 360 -8.64 -6.54 13.74
CA ARG A 360 -8.47 -7.84 13.05
C ARG A 360 -7.25 -8.62 13.53
N TYR A 361 -6.14 -7.94 13.82
CA TYR A 361 -4.96 -8.59 14.41
C TYR A 361 -5.27 -9.17 15.78
N VAL A 362 -5.91 -8.40 16.67
CA VAL A 362 -6.28 -8.85 18.01
C VAL A 362 -7.23 -10.05 17.95
N GLU A 363 -8.22 -10.01 17.08
CA GLU A 363 -9.16 -11.10 16.85
C GLU A 363 -8.44 -12.35 16.31
N ALA A 364 -7.62 -12.22 15.27
CA ALA A 364 -6.89 -13.32 14.67
C ALA A 364 -5.86 -13.96 15.63
N MET A 365 -5.29 -13.18 16.53
CA MET A 365 -4.39 -13.66 17.58
C MET A 365 -5.13 -14.31 18.77
N ASN A 366 -6.47 -14.26 18.80
CA ASN A 366 -7.31 -14.68 19.93
C ASN A 366 -6.87 -14.03 21.27
N LEU A 367 -6.51 -12.75 21.22
CA LEU A 367 -6.17 -11.98 22.41
C LEU A 367 -7.45 -11.44 23.05
N LYS A 368 -7.60 -11.65 24.36
CA LYS A 368 -8.65 -10.99 25.15
C LYS A 368 -8.19 -9.55 25.41
N THR A 369 -8.90 -8.59 24.88
CA THR A 369 -8.73 -7.14 25.13
C THR A 369 -9.60 -6.68 26.29
#